data_d010961f3f6b12930e1ccb7f74a1acd7
#
_entry.id   d010961f3f6b12930e1ccb7f74a1acd7
#
_cell.length_a   1.000
_cell.length_b   1.000
_cell.length_c   1.000
_cell.angle_alpha   90.00
_cell.angle_beta   90.00
_cell.angle_gamma   90.00
#
_symmetry.space_group_name_H-M   'P 1'
#
loop_
_entity.id
_entity.type
_entity.pdbx_description
1 polymer ?
#
loop_
_entity_poly.entity_id
_entity_poly.type
_entity_poly.pdbx_seq_one_letter_code
_entity_poly.pdbx_strand_id
1 'polypeptide(L)'
;GVAERLQAAGIEAIRADLVNPAELARLPDAPNLVFMAGQKFGTHGDPATTWAMNAALPAFVAERWAGRRTVVFSTGNVYPLTPVTSGGATESTAVAPIGEYAMSCLARERIFQHYALTRGTPALLFRLNYAVEMRYGVLVDTGRRVLAGEPVPLAMGHANVIWQGDANARALQCLARTAAPAEILNVTGSETLSIRSIAEAFGQRFGKTPVFTGSEAADALLSNAARSMDWFGPATVPLATLIDWTAAWLERGGRLLGKPTKFEEREGRY
;
A
#
# COMPACT_ATOMS: atom_id res chain seq x y z
N GLY A 1 7.16 -24.64 1.62
CA GLY A 1 6.62 -23.48 0.86
C GLY A 1 5.82 -22.52 1.73
N VAL A 2 5.14 -21.53 1.12
CA VAL A 2 4.33 -20.54 1.88
C VAL A 2 3.15 -21.25 2.57
N ALA A 3 2.45 -22.13 1.88
CA ALA A 3 1.32 -22.87 2.42
C ALA A 3 1.68 -23.68 3.67
N GLU A 4 2.81 -24.38 3.66
CA GLU A 4 3.29 -25.16 4.80
C GLU A 4 3.58 -24.28 6.03
N ARG A 5 4.15 -23.10 5.82
CA ARG A 5 4.40 -22.13 6.92
C ARG A 5 3.09 -21.60 7.50
N LEU A 6 2.10 -21.34 6.66
CA LEU A 6 0.77 -20.91 7.12
C LEU A 6 0.10 -22.02 7.93
N GLN A 7 0.13 -23.26 7.44
CA GLN A 7 -0.41 -24.41 8.15
C GLN A 7 0.29 -24.65 9.49
N ALA A 8 1.62 -24.53 9.55
CA ALA A 8 2.38 -24.62 10.80
C ALA A 8 2.01 -23.50 11.79
N ALA A 9 1.51 -22.37 11.32
CA ALA A 9 0.98 -21.28 12.15
C ALA A 9 -0.52 -21.43 12.46
N GLY A 10 -1.15 -22.57 12.14
CA GLY A 10 -2.58 -22.81 12.36
C GLY A 10 -3.51 -22.10 11.37
N ILE A 11 -2.98 -21.66 10.23
CA ILE A 11 -3.72 -20.94 9.19
C ILE A 11 -4.03 -21.91 8.05
N GLU A 12 -5.30 -22.11 7.74
CA GLU A 12 -5.72 -22.89 6.57
C GLU A 12 -5.36 -22.12 5.29
N ALA A 13 -4.57 -22.77 4.41
CA ALA A 13 -4.17 -22.18 3.13
C ALA A 13 -4.89 -22.89 1.99
N ILE A 14 -5.75 -22.16 1.29
CA ILE A 14 -6.52 -22.66 0.13
C ILE A 14 -5.96 -22.02 -1.13
N ARG A 15 -5.54 -22.83 -2.09
CA ARG A 15 -5.14 -22.37 -3.42
C ARG A 15 -6.35 -22.30 -4.33
N ALA A 16 -6.62 -21.12 -4.88
CA ALA A 16 -7.71 -20.90 -5.84
C ALA A 16 -7.34 -19.79 -6.83
N ASP A 17 -7.78 -19.95 -8.07
CA ASP A 17 -7.84 -18.85 -9.03
C ASP A 17 -9.11 -18.03 -8.76
N LEU A 18 -8.94 -16.85 -8.17
CA LEU A 18 -10.06 -16.00 -7.77
C LEU A 18 -10.80 -15.37 -8.96
N VAL A 19 -10.19 -15.34 -10.16
CA VAL A 19 -10.87 -14.88 -11.39
C VAL A 19 -11.77 -15.96 -11.98
N ASN A 20 -11.60 -17.21 -11.53
CA ASN A 20 -12.46 -18.34 -11.90
C ASN A 20 -13.67 -18.43 -10.95
N PRO A 21 -14.90 -18.10 -11.39
CA PRO A 21 -16.07 -18.11 -10.50
C PRO A 21 -16.34 -19.47 -9.84
N ALA A 22 -16.03 -20.57 -10.52
CA ALA A 22 -16.25 -21.92 -9.96
C ALA A 22 -15.27 -22.23 -8.83
N GLU A 23 -14.03 -21.74 -8.88
CA GLU A 23 -13.07 -21.86 -7.78
C GLU A 23 -13.41 -20.93 -6.63
N LEU A 24 -13.79 -19.69 -6.95
CA LEU A 24 -14.23 -18.69 -5.95
C LEU A 24 -15.47 -19.22 -5.16
N ALA A 25 -16.41 -19.84 -5.83
CA ALA A 25 -17.63 -20.38 -5.19
C ALA A 25 -17.33 -21.49 -4.17
N ARG A 26 -16.21 -22.22 -4.32
CA ARG A 26 -15.81 -23.31 -3.41
C ARG A 26 -15.06 -22.82 -2.16
N LEU A 27 -14.68 -21.55 -2.11
CA LEU A 27 -14.02 -21.02 -0.92
C LEU A 27 -14.98 -20.99 0.28
N PRO A 28 -14.49 -21.20 1.50
CA PRO A 28 -15.31 -21.24 2.69
C PRO A 28 -16.04 -19.91 2.90
N ASP A 29 -17.19 -19.98 3.53
CA ASP A 29 -17.87 -18.78 4.00
C ASP A 29 -17.17 -18.25 5.27
N ALA A 30 -17.06 -16.94 5.38
CA ALA A 30 -16.41 -16.29 6.51
C ALA A 30 -17.18 -15.03 6.91
N PRO A 31 -17.31 -14.74 8.22
CA PRO A 31 -18.01 -13.54 8.68
C PRO A 31 -17.23 -12.25 8.42
N ASN A 32 -15.93 -12.36 8.22
CA ASN A 32 -15.03 -11.23 7.99
C ASN A 32 -14.14 -11.53 6.78
N LEU A 33 -13.89 -10.51 5.98
CA LEU A 33 -13.04 -10.59 4.80
C LEU A 33 -12.01 -9.46 4.83
N VAL A 34 -10.74 -9.80 4.58
CA VAL A 34 -9.70 -8.82 4.25
C VAL A 34 -9.29 -9.06 2.80
N PHE A 35 -9.76 -8.19 1.90
CA PHE A 35 -9.50 -8.31 0.47
C PHE A 35 -8.19 -7.61 0.12
N MET A 36 -7.16 -8.39 -0.23
CA MET A 36 -5.82 -7.90 -0.55
C MET A 36 -5.36 -8.29 -1.97
N ALA A 37 -6.18 -9.04 -2.72
CA ALA A 37 -5.83 -9.46 -4.05
C ALA A 37 -5.82 -8.29 -5.04
N GLY A 38 -4.85 -8.29 -5.95
CA GLY A 38 -4.71 -7.25 -6.97
C GLY A 38 -3.35 -7.27 -7.63
N GLN A 39 -3.22 -6.50 -8.71
CA GLN A 39 -1.98 -6.37 -9.48
C GLN A 39 -1.51 -4.91 -9.45
N LYS A 40 -0.24 -4.69 -9.10
CA LYS A 40 0.41 -3.37 -9.15
C LYS A 40 1.53 -3.34 -10.19
N PHE A 41 2.38 -4.37 -10.23
CA PHE A 41 3.55 -4.39 -11.10
C PHE A 41 3.23 -5.00 -12.46
N GLY A 42 3.82 -4.41 -13.51
CA GLY A 42 3.56 -4.82 -14.89
C GLY A 42 2.26 -4.25 -15.49
N THR A 43 1.57 -3.38 -14.79
CA THR A 43 0.28 -2.81 -15.20
C THR A 43 0.35 -1.97 -16.46
N HIS A 44 1.50 -1.33 -16.72
CA HIS A 44 1.72 -0.58 -17.94
C HIS A 44 1.83 -1.49 -19.20
N GLY A 45 2.37 -2.71 -19.02
CA GLY A 45 2.52 -3.68 -20.12
C GLY A 45 1.31 -4.60 -20.33
N ASP A 46 0.44 -4.73 -19.30
CA ASP A 46 -0.73 -5.62 -19.34
C ASP A 46 -1.94 -4.98 -18.62
N PRO A 47 -2.57 -3.98 -19.25
CA PRO A 47 -3.75 -3.34 -18.66
C PRO A 47 -4.94 -4.30 -18.55
N ALA A 48 -5.11 -5.24 -19.46
CA ALA A 48 -6.23 -6.17 -19.43
C ALA A 48 -6.23 -7.04 -18.17
N THR A 49 -5.12 -7.69 -17.86
CA THR A 49 -4.96 -8.45 -16.61
C THR A 49 -5.04 -7.55 -15.38
N THR A 50 -4.52 -6.32 -15.46
CA THR A 50 -4.63 -5.34 -14.38
C THR A 50 -6.09 -5.07 -14.03
N TRP A 51 -6.95 -4.81 -15.02
CA TRP A 51 -8.37 -4.56 -14.82
C TRP A 51 -9.13 -5.82 -14.39
N ALA A 52 -8.77 -6.99 -14.91
CA ALA A 52 -9.34 -8.27 -14.45
C ALA A 52 -9.09 -8.46 -12.95
N MET A 53 -7.86 -8.25 -12.50
CA MET A 53 -7.45 -8.43 -11.10
C MET A 53 -7.94 -7.32 -10.16
N ASN A 54 -7.97 -6.08 -10.64
CA ASN A 54 -8.26 -4.92 -9.78
C ASN A 54 -9.72 -4.46 -9.84
N ALA A 55 -10.49 -4.85 -10.84
CA ALA A 55 -11.90 -4.46 -11.00
C ALA A 55 -12.85 -5.66 -11.16
N ALA A 56 -12.64 -6.57 -12.13
CA ALA A 56 -13.56 -7.69 -12.31
C ALA A 56 -13.57 -8.64 -11.10
N LEU A 57 -12.40 -9.06 -10.63
CA LEU A 57 -12.27 -9.89 -9.42
C LEU A 57 -12.94 -9.26 -8.19
N PRO A 58 -12.74 -7.98 -7.84
CA PRO A 58 -13.50 -7.30 -6.79
C PRO A 58 -15.01 -7.46 -6.89
N ALA A 59 -15.59 -7.43 -8.10
CA ALA A 59 -17.04 -7.62 -8.27
C ALA A 59 -17.48 -9.05 -7.90
N PHE A 60 -16.72 -10.06 -8.32
CA PHE A 60 -17.02 -11.45 -7.97
C PHE A 60 -16.91 -11.68 -6.47
N VAL A 61 -15.89 -11.10 -5.83
CA VAL A 61 -15.68 -11.20 -4.37
C VAL A 61 -16.78 -10.46 -3.61
N ALA A 62 -17.14 -9.25 -4.02
CA ALA A 62 -18.18 -8.46 -3.37
C ALA A 62 -19.56 -9.14 -3.45
N GLU A 63 -19.87 -9.80 -4.58
CA GLU A 63 -21.09 -10.60 -4.72
C GLU A 63 -21.05 -11.85 -3.83
N ARG A 64 -19.94 -12.62 -3.86
CA ARG A 64 -19.80 -13.88 -3.11
C ARG A 64 -19.93 -13.69 -1.60
N TRP A 65 -19.40 -12.59 -1.06
CA TRP A 65 -19.43 -12.29 0.37
C TRP A 65 -20.31 -11.08 0.69
N ALA A 66 -21.37 -10.86 -0.08
CA ALA A 66 -22.33 -9.78 0.21
C ALA A 66 -22.88 -9.90 1.65
N GLY A 67 -22.96 -8.76 2.35
CA GLY A 67 -23.37 -8.69 3.75
C GLY A 67 -22.30 -9.06 4.78
N ARG A 68 -21.09 -9.46 4.35
CA ARG A 68 -19.98 -9.75 5.26
C ARG A 68 -19.11 -8.51 5.51
N ARG A 69 -18.57 -8.37 6.73
CA ARG A 69 -17.66 -7.28 7.05
C ARG A 69 -16.40 -7.38 6.22
N THR A 70 -16.12 -6.34 5.42
CA THR A 70 -15.02 -6.41 4.45
C THR A 70 -14.09 -5.21 4.59
N VAL A 71 -12.80 -5.47 4.83
CA VAL A 71 -11.72 -4.48 4.67
C VAL A 71 -11.10 -4.67 3.30
N VAL A 72 -11.15 -3.62 2.48
CA VAL A 72 -10.72 -3.64 1.08
C VAL A 72 -9.42 -2.85 0.96
N PHE A 73 -8.33 -3.53 0.67
CA PHE A 73 -7.06 -2.85 0.40
C PHE A 73 -7.16 -2.04 -0.90
N SER A 74 -6.96 -0.76 -0.75
CA SER A 74 -6.84 0.24 -1.80
C SER A 74 -5.48 0.94 -1.68
N THR A 75 -5.30 2.07 -2.30
CA THR A 75 -4.01 2.77 -2.40
C THR A 75 -4.18 4.28 -2.31
N GLY A 76 -3.15 4.98 -1.82
CA GLY A 76 -3.03 6.43 -1.94
C GLY A 76 -2.93 6.93 -3.39
N ASN A 77 -2.59 6.06 -4.35
CA ASN A 77 -2.51 6.42 -5.78
C ASN A 77 -3.87 6.82 -6.39
N VAL A 78 -4.99 6.63 -5.70
CA VAL A 78 -6.29 7.15 -6.15
C VAL A 78 -6.39 8.67 -6.05
N TYR A 79 -5.51 9.31 -5.28
CA TYR A 79 -5.44 10.77 -5.13
C TYR A 79 -4.54 11.42 -6.18
N PRO A 80 -4.73 12.73 -6.45
CA PRO A 80 -3.72 13.51 -7.16
C PRO A 80 -2.44 13.64 -6.33
N LEU A 81 -1.36 14.05 -6.97
CA LEU A 81 -0.20 14.59 -6.26
C LEU A 81 -0.64 15.84 -5.48
N THR A 82 -0.13 16.00 -4.26
CA THR A 82 -0.47 17.12 -3.38
C THR A 82 0.76 17.97 -3.07
N PRO A 83 0.62 19.29 -2.87
CA PRO A 83 1.74 20.13 -2.42
C PRO A 83 2.40 19.53 -1.17
N VAL A 84 3.73 19.51 -1.13
CA VAL A 84 4.48 18.90 0.00
C VAL A 84 4.18 19.58 1.34
N THR A 85 3.70 20.82 1.33
CA THR A 85 3.32 21.59 2.51
C THR A 85 1.85 21.40 2.94
N SER A 86 1.05 20.63 2.18
CA SER A 86 -0.40 20.49 2.42
C SER A 86 -0.76 19.52 3.54
N GLY A 87 0.20 18.69 4.00
CA GLY A 87 -0.08 17.56 4.90
C GLY A 87 -0.69 16.33 4.23
N GLY A 88 -0.78 16.32 2.88
CA GLY A 88 -1.30 15.20 2.07
C GLY A 88 -2.82 15.18 1.87
N ALA A 89 -3.27 14.32 0.96
CA ALA A 89 -4.69 14.12 0.64
C ALA A 89 -5.44 13.50 1.82
N THR A 90 -6.58 14.08 2.20
CA THR A 90 -7.51 13.54 3.18
C THR A 90 -8.53 12.60 2.52
N GLU A 91 -9.33 11.88 3.30
CA GLU A 91 -10.39 11.00 2.78
C GLU A 91 -11.47 11.75 1.99
N SER A 92 -11.62 13.07 2.23
CA SER A 92 -12.53 13.97 1.50
C SER A 92 -11.92 14.58 0.25
N THR A 93 -10.61 14.44 0.02
CA THR A 93 -9.96 14.94 -1.18
C THR A 93 -10.51 14.24 -2.42
N ALA A 94 -10.86 15.02 -3.45
CA ALA A 94 -11.34 14.48 -4.71
C ALA A 94 -10.30 13.53 -5.33
N VAL A 95 -10.73 12.35 -5.74
CA VAL A 95 -9.87 11.36 -6.37
C VAL A 95 -9.53 11.78 -7.80
N ALA A 96 -8.27 11.59 -8.20
CA ALA A 96 -7.76 11.87 -9.55
C ALA A 96 -6.64 10.87 -9.90
N PRO A 97 -6.97 9.57 -10.06
CA PRO A 97 -5.99 8.52 -10.29
C PRO A 97 -5.26 8.70 -11.62
N ILE A 98 -3.95 8.46 -11.62
CA ILE A 98 -3.11 8.50 -12.82
C ILE A 98 -2.64 7.09 -13.16
N GLY A 99 -2.89 6.65 -14.40
CA GLY A 99 -2.47 5.35 -14.93
C GLY A 99 -3.37 4.18 -14.54
N GLU A 100 -3.17 3.06 -15.22
CA GLU A 100 -4.04 1.88 -15.16
C GLU A 100 -4.16 1.29 -13.74
N TYR A 101 -3.06 1.25 -13.00
CA TYR A 101 -3.08 0.77 -11.63
C TYR A 101 -4.00 1.60 -10.74
N ALA A 102 -3.83 2.91 -10.73
CA ALA A 102 -4.58 3.79 -9.85
C ALA A 102 -6.07 3.83 -10.23
N MET A 103 -6.37 3.90 -11.55
CA MET A 103 -7.74 3.87 -12.06
C MET A 103 -8.45 2.55 -11.74
N SER A 104 -7.80 1.42 -11.92
CA SER A 104 -8.39 0.11 -11.60
C SER A 104 -8.56 -0.09 -10.08
N CYS A 105 -7.69 0.47 -9.24
CA CYS A 105 -7.89 0.49 -7.79
C CYS A 105 -9.09 1.37 -7.39
N LEU A 106 -9.31 2.51 -8.05
CA LEU A 106 -10.51 3.31 -7.84
C LEU A 106 -11.78 2.55 -8.27
N ALA A 107 -11.73 1.81 -9.39
CA ALA A 107 -12.84 0.95 -9.80
C ALA A 107 -13.17 -0.10 -8.72
N ARG A 108 -12.15 -0.72 -8.10
CA ARG A 108 -12.32 -1.59 -6.92
C ARG A 108 -13.12 -0.92 -5.81
N GLU A 109 -12.74 0.30 -5.44
CA GLU A 109 -13.46 1.06 -4.41
C GLU A 109 -14.93 1.27 -4.79
N ARG A 110 -15.21 1.70 -6.03
CA ARG A 110 -16.56 1.94 -6.52
C ARG A 110 -17.43 0.69 -6.48
N ILE A 111 -16.86 -0.47 -6.77
CA ILE A 111 -17.56 -1.76 -6.70
C ILE A 111 -17.98 -2.04 -5.24
N PHE A 112 -17.06 -2.01 -4.29
CA PHE A 112 -17.41 -2.25 -2.88
C PHE A 112 -18.36 -1.19 -2.30
N GLN A 113 -18.22 0.08 -2.72
CA GLN A 113 -19.19 1.12 -2.36
C GLN A 113 -20.60 0.83 -2.91
N HIS A 114 -20.69 0.33 -4.15
CA HIS A 114 -21.97 -0.08 -4.74
C HIS A 114 -22.64 -1.19 -3.91
N TYR A 115 -21.88 -2.23 -3.53
CA TYR A 115 -22.41 -3.31 -2.70
C TYR A 115 -22.75 -2.86 -1.27
N ALA A 116 -22.02 -1.91 -0.72
CA ALA A 116 -22.37 -1.30 0.55
C ALA A 116 -23.73 -0.57 0.48
N LEU A 117 -23.96 0.18 -0.59
CA LEU A 117 -25.22 0.93 -0.77
C LEU A 117 -26.41 0.05 -1.14
N THR A 118 -26.21 -0.97 -2.02
CA THR A 118 -27.32 -1.74 -2.59
C THR A 118 -27.64 -3.03 -1.83
N ARG A 119 -26.67 -3.58 -1.11
CA ARG A 119 -26.79 -4.84 -0.36
C ARG A 119 -26.54 -4.69 1.13
N GLY A 120 -26.27 -3.46 1.61
CA GLY A 120 -25.93 -3.22 3.02
C GLY A 120 -24.64 -3.91 3.46
N THR A 121 -23.72 -4.23 2.54
CA THR A 121 -22.46 -4.91 2.84
C THR A 121 -21.54 -3.96 3.60
N PRO A 122 -21.22 -4.22 4.89
CA PRO A 122 -20.34 -3.34 5.65
C PRO A 122 -18.92 -3.40 5.11
N ALA A 123 -18.40 -2.27 4.61
CA ALA A 123 -17.07 -2.22 4.01
C ALA A 123 -16.23 -1.05 4.56
N LEU A 124 -14.90 -1.19 4.50
CA LEU A 124 -13.94 -0.12 4.73
C LEU A 124 -12.88 -0.17 3.64
N LEU A 125 -12.72 0.95 2.94
CA LEU A 125 -11.71 1.14 1.90
C LEU A 125 -10.41 1.61 2.55
N PHE A 126 -9.45 0.71 2.63
CA PHE A 126 -8.16 0.89 3.30
C PHE A 126 -7.14 1.45 2.30
N ARG A 127 -7.04 2.78 2.19
CA ARG A 127 -6.12 3.48 1.28
C ARG A 127 -4.71 3.51 1.87
N LEU A 128 -3.98 2.43 1.63
CA LEU A 128 -2.60 2.27 2.08
C LEU A 128 -1.64 3.10 1.22
N ASN A 129 -0.77 3.87 1.87
CA ASN A 129 0.35 4.53 1.21
C ASN A 129 1.67 4.11 1.86
N TYR A 130 2.59 3.57 1.06
CA TYR A 130 3.94 3.13 1.38
C TYR A 130 4.13 2.39 2.71
N ALA A 131 3.53 1.21 2.84
CA ALA A 131 3.95 0.27 3.88
C ALA A 131 5.36 -0.24 3.59
N VAL A 132 6.24 -0.18 4.60
CA VAL A 132 7.66 -0.54 4.48
C VAL A 132 8.03 -1.66 5.44
N GLU A 133 8.96 -2.49 4.99
CA GLU A 133 9.63 -3.52 5.79
C GLU A 133 11.05 -3.74 5.23
N MET A 134 11.92 -4.49 5.92
CA MET A 134 13.34 -4.59 5.56
C MET A 134 13.63 -5.23 4.19
N ARG A 135 12.67 -5.94 3.59
CA ARG A 135 12.85 -6.60 2.28
C ARG A 135 12.25 -5.82 1.12
N TYR A 136 11.43 -4.78 1.43
CA TYR A 136 10.66 -4.04 0.44
C TYR A 136 10.23 -2.68 0.99
N GLY A 137 10.18 -1.68 0.14
CA GLY A 137 9.64 -0.36 0.45
C GLY A 137 10.58 0.78 0.04
N VAL A 138 10.08 2.01 0.16
CA VAL A 138 10.82 3.23 -0.19
C VAL A 138 12.16 3.31 0.54
N LEU A 139 12.21 2.89 1.82
CA LEU A 139 13.45 2.89 2.60
C LEU A 139 14.47 1.90 2.04
N VAL A 140 14.04 0.70 1.64
CA VAL A 140 14.90 -0.30 1.02
C VAL A 140 15.45 0.18 -0.30
N ASP A 141 14.62 0.75 -1.18
CA ASP A 141 15.04 1.24 -2.49
C ASP A 141 16.05 2.39 -2.35
N THR A 142 15.80 3.32 -1.42
CA THR A 142 16.71 4.44 -1.14
C THR A 142 18.02 3.95 -0.51
N GLY A 143 17.94 3.14 0.54
CA GLY A 143 19.12 2.62 1.25
C GLY A 143 20.02 1.75 0.35
N ARG A 144 19.43 0.91 -0.51
CA ARG A 144 20.16 0.08 -1.48
C ARG A 144 20.95 0.95 -2.46
N ARG A 145 20.34 2.02 -3.00
CA ARG A 145 21.03 2.94 -3.91
C ARG A 145 22.21 3.62 -3.22
N VAL A 146 22.01 4.13 -2.00
CA VAL A 146 23.09 4.75 -1.21
C VAL A 146 24.21 3.75 -0.94
N LEU A 147 23.88 2.52 -0.50
CA LEU A 147 24.88 1.46 -0.23
C LEU A 147 25.66 1.10 -1.48
N ALA A 148 25.01 1.05 -2.65
CA ALA A 148 25.66 0.74 -3.94
C ALA A 148 26.38 1.95 -4.58
N GLY A 149 26.23 3.18 -4.06
CA GLY A 149 26.73 4.41 -4.68
C GLY A 149 25.93 4.80 -5.94
N GLU A 150 24.73 4.28 -6.10
CA GLU A 150 23.81 4.59 -7.20
C GLU A 150 23.08 5.91 -6.93
N PRO A 151 22.75 6.70 -7.97
CA PRO A 151 21.99 7.93 -7.79
C PRO A 151 20.57 7.68 -7.23
N VAL A 152 20.17 8.47 -6.23
CA VAL A 152 18.82 8.51 -5.68
C VAL A 152 18.01 9.55 -6.45
N PRO A 153 16.91 9.18 -7.13
CA PRO A 153 16.09 10.12 -7.87
C PRO A 153 15.24 10.98 -6.92
N LEU A 154 15.20 12.28 -7.17
CA LEU A 154 14.49 13.27 -6.35
C LEU A 154 13.18 13.77 -6.96
N ALA A 155 12.78 13.34 -8.15
CA ALA A 155 11.56 13.80 -8.81
C ALA A 155 10.29 13.63 -7.95
N MET A 156 10.20 12.52 -7.19
CA MET A 156 9.22 12.34 -6.11
C MET A 156 9.96 12.53 -4.77
N GLY A 157 10.25 13.78 -4.43
CA GLY A 157 11.17 14.12 -3.34
C GLY A 157 10.63 13.87 -1.93
N HIS A 158 9.36 13.53 -1.77
CA HIS A 158 8.73 13.31 -0.47
C HIS A 158 7.82 12.08 -0.47
N ALA A 159 7.67 11.46 0.69
CA ALA A 159 6.79 10.31 0.92
C ALA A 159 6.29 10.29 2.37
N ASN A 160 5.16 9.60 2.61
CA ASN A 160 4.80 9.12 3.95
C ASN A 160 5.08 7.62 3.99
N VAL A 161 5.56 7.09 5.11
CA VAL A 161 5.79 5.65 5.27
C VAL A 161 5.23 5.14 6.59
N ILE A 162 4.75 3.91 6.61
CA ILE A 162 4.30 3.22 7.82
C ILE A 162 4.98 1.84 7.89
N TRP A 163 5.32 1.40 9.09
CA TRP A 163 5.75 0.01 9.30
C TRP A 163 4.66 -0.97 8.85
N GLN A 164 5.03 -1.99 8.08
CA GLN A 164 4.06 -2.97 7.56
C GLN A 164 3.32 -3.72 8.68
N GLY A 165 3.96 -3.96 9.82
CA GLY A 165 3.32 -4.57 10.99
C GLY A 165 2.18 -3.70 11.53
N ASP A 166 2.39 -2.38 11.63
CA ASP A 166 1.34 -1.42 12.04
C ASP A 166 0.19 -1.38 11.02
N ALA A 167 0.51 -1.35 9.72
CA ALA A 167 -0.50 -1.37 8.67
C ALA A 167 -1.35 -2.65 8.74
N ASN A 168 -0.74 -3.81 8.95
CA ASN A 168 -1.43 -5.08 9.10
C ASN A 168 -2.33 -5.11 10.35
N ALA A 169 -1.83 -4.64 11.50
CA ALA A 169 -2.62 -4.54 12.74
C ALA A 169 -3.85 -3.63 12.54
N ARG A 170 -3.65 -2.45 11.92
CA ARG A 170 -4.76 -1.53 11.61
C ARG A 170 -5.77 -2.15 10.64
N ALA A 171 -5.33 -2.91 9.64
CA ALA A 171 -6.24 -3.59 8.71
C ALA A 171 -7.18 -4.57 9.44
N LEU A 172 -6.66 -5.33 10.41
CA LEU A 172 -7.47 -6.24 11.22
C LEU A 172 -8.42 -5.46 12.16
N GLN A 173 -7.95 -4.39 12.79
CA GLN A 173 -8.78 -3.53 13.64
C GLN A 173 -9.90 -2.84 12.85
N CYS A 174 -9.68 -2.53 11.58
CA CYS A 174 -10.67 -1.95 10.67
C CYS A 174 -11.88 -2.86 10.43
N LEU A 175 -11.81 -4.16 10.68
CA LEU A 175 -12.97 -5.05 10.63
C LEU A 175 -14.10 -4.61 11.58
N ALA A 176 -13.76 -4.02 12.71
CA ALA A 176 -14.73 -3.44 13.66
C ALA A 176 -15.23 -2.04 13.24
N ARG A 177 -14.69 -1.46 12.17
CA ARG A 177 -15.02 -0.12 11.66
C ARG A 177 -15.68 -0.13 10.28
N THR A 178 -15.98 -1.33 9.75
CA THR A 178 -16.71 -1.46 8.48
C THR A 178 -18.14 -0.94 8.63
N ALA A 179 -18.64 -0.24 7.62
CA ALA A 179 -19.98 0.36 7.61
C ALA A 179 -20.65 0.30 6.23
N ALA A 180 -21.95 0.55 6.21
CA ALA A 180 -22.74 0.78 5.00
C ALA A 180 -23.54 2.08 5.18
N PRO A 181 -23.18 3.16 4.44
CA PRO A 181 -22.18 3.26 3.37
C PRO A 181 -20.75 2.94 3.78
N ALA A 182 -19.92 2.51 2.80
CA ALA A 182 -18.55 2.12 3.06
C ALA A 182 -17.70 3.26 3.63
N GLU A 183 -16.97 2.98 4.70
CA GLU A 183 -15.98 3.89 5.26
C GLU A 183 -14.72 3.98 4.38
N ILE A 184 -14.02 5.11 4.44
CA ILE A 184 -12.73 5.31 3.78
C ILE A 184 -11.70 5.68 4.85
N LEU A 185 -10.50 5.10 4.77
CA LEU A 185 -9.42 5.39 5.71
C LEU A 185 -8.07 5.45 5.00
N ASN A 186 -7.38 6.57 5.16
CA ASN A 186 -5.98 6.69 4.78
C ASN A 186 -5.08 6.05 5.84
N VAL A 187 -4.18 5.17 5.40
CA VAL A 187 -3.24 4.49 6.30
C VAL A 187 -1.82 4.66 5.81
N THR A 188 -1.04 5.43 6.55
CA THR A 188 0.38 5.69 6.35
C THR A 188 0.97 6.27 7.65
N GLY A 189 2.25 6.68 7.64
CA GLY A 189 2.83 7.50 8.69
C GLY A 189 2.35 8.95 8.63
N SER A 190 2.40 9.64 9.76
CA SER A 190 1.94 11.04 9.87
C SER A 190 2.92 12.07 9.29
N GLU A 191 4.18 11.69 9.11
CA GLU A 191 5.24 12.60 8.69
C GLU A 191 5.35 12.67 7.17
N THR A 192 5.56 13.88 6.64
CA THR A 192 6.01 14.09 5.26
C THR A 192 7.54 14.02 5.25
N LEU A 193 8.08 12.93 4.74
CA LEU A 193 9.50 12.61 4.78
C LEU A 193 10.20 13.05 3.50
N SER A 194 11.35 13.74 3.63
CA SER A 194 12.23 14.05 2.50
C SER A 194 13.05 12.82 2.10
N ILE A 195 13.00 12.43 0.83
CA ILE A 195 13.83 11.35 0.27
C ILE A 195 15.32 11.68 0.38
N ARG A 196 15.68 12.95 0.22
CA ARG A 196 17.05 13.43 0.45
C ARG A 196 17.51 13.17 1.88
N SER A 197 16.73 13.59 2.87
CA SER A 197 17.07 13.37 4.29
C SER A 197 17.15 11.89 4.65
N ILE A 198 16.28 11.06 4.08
CA ILE A 198 16.36 9.59 4.23
C ILE A 198 17.67 9.05 3.65
N ALA A 199 18.04 9.48 2.45
CA ALA A 199 19.29 9.05 1.82
C ALA A 199 20.53 9.51 2.62
N GLU A 200 20.52 10.73 3.12
CA GLU A 200 21.58 11.26 4.00
C GLU A 200 21.70 10.46 5.31
N ALA A 201 20.57 10.10 5.91
CA ALA A 201 20.52 9.25 7.09
C ALA A 201 21.11 7.84 6.83
N PHE A 202 20.84 7.26 5.67
CA PHE A 202 21.50 6.02 5.23
C PHE A 202 23.00 6.24 4.96
N GLY A 203 23.35 7.36 4.33
CA GLY A 203 24.75 7.72 4.07
C GLY A 203 25.59 7.77 5.35
N GLN A 204 25.05 8.37 6.42
CA GLN A 204 25.70 8.38 7.74
C GLN A 204 25.93 6.98 8.29
N ARG A 205 24.99 6.07 8.15
CA ARG A 205 25.11 4.68 8.64
C ARG A 205 26.10 3.85 7.84
N PHE A 206 26.15 4.04 6.53
CA PHE A 206 27.03 3.29 5.63
C PHE A 206 28.42 3.94 5.47
N GLY A 207 28.66 5.12 6.06
CA GLY A 207 29.91 5.88 5.82
C GLY A 207 30.05 6.31 4.35
N LYS A 208 28.94 6.61 3.66
CA LYS A 208 28.88 6.96 2.24
C LYS A 208 28.20 8.30 2.02
N THR A 209 28.66 9.06 1.04
CA THR A 209 27.96 10.28 0.58
C THR A 209 26.91 9.90 -0.47
N PRO A 210 25.61 10.16 -0.27
CA PRO A 210 24.61 9.90 -1.27
C PRO A 210 24.80 10.72 -2.55
N VAL A 211 24.55 10.13 -3.68
CA VAL A 211 24.50 10.81 -4.98
C VAL A 211 23.02 11.02 -5.34
N PHE A 212 22.69 12.19 -5.86
CA PHE A 212 21.32 12.55 -6.22
C PHE A 212 21.18 12.83 -7.71
N THR A 213 19.99 12.58 -8.26
CA THR A 213 19.65 12.94 -9.63
C THR A 213 18.27 13.59 -9.69
N GLY A 214 18.13 14.58 -10.60
CA GLY A 214 16.92 15.38 -10.70
C GLY A 214 16.78 16.42 -9.58
N SER A 215 15.59 16.98 -9.45
CA SER A 215 15.22 17.97 -8.43
C SER A 215 13.89 17.60 -7.78
N GLU A 216 13.71 18.01 -6.53
CA GLU A 216 12.45 17.83 -5.82
C GLU A 216 11.33 18.66 -6.49
N ALA A 217 10.22 18.01 -6.81
CA ALA A 217 9.00 18.70 -7.23
C ALA A 217 8.30 19.33 -6.01
N ALA A 218 7.48 20.36 -6.28
CA ALA A 218 6.70 21.04 -5.24
C ALA A 218 5.53 20.18 -4.69
N ASP A 219 5.25 19.06 -5.35
CA ASP A 219 4.18 18.11 -5.01
C ASP A 219 4.69 16.66 -4.99
N ALA A 220 3.98 15.82 -4.25
CA ALA A 220 4.28 14.40 -4.12
C ALA A 220 3.01 13.59 -3.85
N LEU A 221 3.12 12.25 -3.93
CA LEU A 221 2.05 11.34 -3.55
C LEU A 221 2.01 11.22 -2.02
N LEU A 222 1.21 12.06 -1.38
CA LEU A 222 1.09 12.13 0.07
C LEU A 222 -0.35 11.91 0.51
N SER A 223 -0.52 11.17 1.61
CA SER A 223 -1.81 10.92 2.25
C SER A 223 -1.79 11.45 3.69
N ASN A 224 -2.87 12.10 4.10
CA ASN A 224 -3.05 12.53 5.48
C ASN A 224 -3.57 11.36 6.32
N ALA A 225 -2.83 11.00 7.37
CA ALA A 225 -3.15 9.86 8.24
C ALA A 225 -3.88 10.27 9.53
N ALA A 226 -4.32 11.52 9.69
CA ALA A 226 -4.89 12.04 10.94
C ALA A 226 -6.04 11.16 11.45
N ARG A 227 -6.98 10.79 10.57
CA ARG A 227 -8.12 9.92 10.94
C ARG A 227 -7.67 8.54 11.44
N SER A 228 -6.66 7.95 10.82
CA SER A 228 -6.09 6.68 11.25
C SER A 228 -5.38 6.80 12.60
N MET A 229 -4.72 7.94 12.86
CA MET A 229 -4.10 8.23 14.16
C MET A 229 -5.14 8.41 15.26
N ASP A 230 -6.26 9.10 14.98
CA ASP A 230 -7.38 9.23 15.91
C ASP A 230 -7.99 7.88 16.31
N TRP A 231 -8.07 6.95 15.35
CA TRP A 231 -8.70 5.66 15.59
C TRP A 231 -7.80 4.66 16.31
N PHE A 232 -6.51 4.68 16.02
CA PHE A 232 -5.58 3.60 16.40
C PHE A 232 -4.33 4.09 17.14
N GLY A 233 -4.18 5.39 17.31
CA GLY A 233 -2.96 5.98 17.86
C GLY A 233 -1.84 6.12 16.83
N PRO A 234 -0.67 6.63 17.26
CA PRO A 234 0.50 6.80 16.42
C PRO A 234 1.06 5.45 15.95
N ALA A 235 1.87 5.48 14.88
CA ALA A 235 2.63 4.32 14.45
C ALA A 235 3.58 3.87 15.57
N THR A 236 3.72 2.56 15.76
CA THR A 236 4.50 2.00 16.88
C THR A 236 6.00 2.01 16.63
N VAL A 237 6.41 2.04 15.36
CA VAL A 237 7.83 2.01 14.97
C VAL A 237 8.24 3.36 14.38
N PRO A 238 9.12 4.13 15.07
CA PRO A 238 9.63 5.42 14.59
C PRO A 238 10.46 5.26 13.31
N LEU A 239 10.51 6.32 12.49
CA LEU A 239 11.30 6.36 11.25
C LEU A 239 12.78 6.02 11.49
N ALA A 240 13.40 6.59 12.52
CA ALA A 240 14.80 6.33 12.84
C ALA A 240 15.07 4.83 13.03
N THR A 241 14.19 4.14 13.74
CA THR A 241 14.27 2.68 13.96
C THR A 241 14.10 1.91 12.64
N LEU A 242 13.18 2.34 11.76
CA LEU A 242 13.01 1.72 10.44
C LEU A 242 14.25 1.89 9.57
N ILE A 243 14.90 3.06 9.62
CA ILE A 243 16.16 3.30 8.91
C ILE A 243 17.28 2.43 9.50
N ASP A 244 17.40 2.34 10.81
CA ASP A 244 18.40 1.49 11.48
C ASP A 244 18.26 0.02 11.10
N TRP A 245 17.05 -0.51 11.18
CA TRP A 245 16.76 -1.90 10.80
C TRP A 245 17.04 -2.16 9.33
N THR A 246 16.63 -1.23 8.45
CA THR A 246 16.85 -1.35 7.00
C THR A 246 18.33 -1.29 6.68
N ALA A 247 19.10 -0.37 7.30
CA ALA A 247 20.54 -0.26 7.10
C ALA A 247 21.24 -1.56 7.51
N ALA A 248 20.99 -2.03 8.74
CA ALA A 248 21.57 -3.29 9.24
C ALA A 248 21.16 -4.51 8.40
N TRP A 249 19.97 -4.53 7.80
CA TRP A 249 19.52 -5.58 6.90
C TRP A 249 20.29 -5.56 5.58
N LEU A 250 20.50 -4.39 5.00
CA LEU A 250 21.20 -4.21 3.73
C LEU A 250 22.70 -4.50 3.87
N GLU A 251 23.36 -4.04 4.93
CA GLU A 251 24.79 -4.28 5.17
C GLU A 251 25.13 -5.76 5.31
N ARG A 252 24.27 -6.54 5.92
CA ARG A 252 24.46 -8.01 6.03
C ARG A 252 24.02 -8.80 4.80
N GLY A 253 23.64 -8.14 3.71
CA GLY A 253 23.17 -8.80 2.50
C GLY A 253 21.81 -9.50 2.68
N GLY A 254 20.93 -8.95 3.53
CA GLY A 254 19.62 -9.53 3.81
C GLY A 254 18.79 -9.71 2.54
N ARG A 255 18.04 -10.82 2.44
CA ARG A 255 17.23 -11.16 1.26
C ARG A 255 16.20 -10.07 0.98
N LEU A 256 16.14 -9.57 -0.24
CA LEU A 256 15.11 -8.65 -0.74
C LEU A 256 14.05 -9.38 -1.55
N LEU A 257 12.86 -8.77 -1.68
CA LEU A 257 11.78 -9.33 -2.51
C LEU A 257 12.01 -9.16 -4.02
N GLY A 258 13.01 -8.36 -4.43
CA GLY A 258 13.33 -8.12 -5.84
C GLY A 258 12.26 -7.33 -6.60
N LYS A 259 11.43 -6.58 -5.87
CA LYS A 259 10.35 -5.76 -6.43
C LYS A 259 10.63 -4.29 -6.12
N PRO A 260 11.04 -3.45 -7.09
CA PRO A 260 11.18 -2.01 -6.85
C PRO A 260 9.81 -1.40 -6.54
N THR A 261 9.76 -0.41 -5.65
CA THR A 261 8.50 0.27 -5.31
C THR A 261 8.00 1.16 -6.42
N LYS A 262 8.92 1.63 -7.27
CA LYS A 262 8.70 2.70 -8.25
C LYS A 262 8.12 3.95 -7.58
N PHE A 263 8.60 4.28 -6.39
CA PHE A 263 8.09 5.43 -5.64
C PHE A 263 8.37 6.77 -6.34
N GLU A 264 9.38 6.79 -7.21
CA GLU A 264 9.74 7.93 -8.05
C GLU A 264 8.76 8.17 -9.21
N GLU A 265 7.85 7.22 -9.48
CA GLU A 265 6.93 7.27 -10.61
C GLU A 265 5.82 8.32 -10.39
N ARG A 266 5.63 9.19 -11.38
CA ARG A 266 4.68 10.31 -11.34
C ARG A 266 3.58 10.21 -12.40
N GLU A 267 3.77 9.36 -13.42
CA GLU A 267 2.87 9.21 -14.57
C GLU A 267 2.05 7.92 -14.52
N GLY A 268 2.11 7.17 -13.42
CA GLY A 268 1.34 5.93 -13.23
C GLY A 268 1.85 4.71 -13.99
N ARG A 269 3.13 4.67 -14.34
CA ARG A 269 3.76 3.57 -15.10
C ARG A 269 4.35 2.51 -14.15
N TYR A 270 3.50 1.78 -13.48
CA TYR A 270 3.90 0.74 -12.52
C TYR A 270 4.18 -0.61 -13.14
#